data_ce71058a1bfd4bbbf437c44b407ec7db
#
_entry.id   ce71058a1bfd4bbbf437c44b407ec7db
#
_cell.length_a   1.000
_cell.length_b   1.000
_cell.length_c   1.000
_cell.angle_alpha   90.00
_cell.angle_beta   90.00
_cell.angle_gamma   90.00
#
_symmetry.space_group_name_H-M   'P 1'
#
loop_
_entity.id
_entity.type
_entity.pdbx_description
1 polymer ?
#
loop_
_entity_poly.entity_id
_entity_poly.type
_entity_poly.pdbx_seq_one_letter_code
_entity_poly.pdbx_strand_id
1 'polypeptide(L)'
;VIAGVFGVLNHMKARHSVSAVVSLNYSEASQAQNSNGTRYNMAEIICDEVIEKAIEKGALEDVNVKQLKDCLSVYPYVQGDVNDKSNYHISTEFVVDYYASKHTEHLNSENVITLIASAYKDYYIEKYTDNFSLTEEEAKPDFSTMEYMDIVAYFEKETTSVLNYLYGMAEKGSS
;
A
#
# COMPACT_ATOMS: atom_id res chain seq x y z
N VAL A 1 -35.32 22.50 -19.20
CA VAL A 1 -35.03 21.17 -19.80
C VAL A 1 -33.59 20.72 -19.48
N ILE A 2 -32.59 21.65 -19.53
CA ILE A 2 -31.17 21.31 -19.26
C ILE A 2 -30.91 20.97 -17.77
N ALA A 3 -31.61 21.62 -16.84
CA ALA A 3 -31.46 21.39 -15.41
C ALA A 3 -31.92 19.97 -14.97
N GLY A 4 -32.92 19.40 -15.64
CA GLY A 4 -33.42 18.06 -15.35
C GLY A 4 -32.43 16.94 -15.73
N VAL A 5 -31.67 17.12 -16.82
CA VAL A 5 -30.67 16.17 -17.29
C VAL A 5 -29.44 16.16 -16.35
N PHE A 6 -29.03 17.35 -15.86
CA PHE A 6 -27.92 17.46 -14.89
C PHE A 6 -28.23 16.78 -13.54
N GLY A 7 -29.48 16.93 -13.06
CA GLY A 7 -29.92 16.27 -11.82
C GLY A 7 -29.92 14.75 -11.91
N VAL A 8 -30.31 14.19 -13.05
CA VAL A 8 -30.33 12.74 -13.29
C VAL A 8 -28.92 12.20 -13.41
N LEU A 9 -28.01 12.89 -14.11
CA LEU A 9 -26.61 12.46 -14.25
C LEU A 9 -25.86 12.49 -12.91
N ASN A 10 -26.07 13.50 -12.08
CA ASN A 10 -25.50 13.55 -10.74
C ASN A 10 -26.09 12.48 -9.80
N HIS A 11 -27.37 12.20 -9.92
CA HIS A 11 -28.01 11.15 -9.12
C HIS A 11 -27.55 9.74 -9.54
N MET A 12 -27.27 9.52 -10.82
CA MET A 12 -26.70 8.25 -11.30
C MET A 12 -25.24 8.08 -10.90
N LYS A 13 -24.44 9.16 -10.85
CA LYS A 13 -23.05 9.10 -10.35
C LYS A 13 -22.93 8.83 -8.84
N ALA A 14 -23.89 9.29 -8.05
CA ALA A 14 -23.88 9.12 -6.59
C ALA A 14 -24.25 7.71 -6.13
N ARG A 15 -24.70 6.84 -7.01
CA ARG A 15 -25.34 5.58 -6.60
C ARG A 15 -24.39 4.44 -6.24
N HIS A 16 -23.11 4.48 -6.64
CA HIS A 16 -22.19 3.35 -6.48
C HIS A 16 -20.72 3.78 -6.34
N SER A 17 -20.43 4.88 -5.65
CA SER A 17 -19.05 5.26 -5.35
C SER A 17 -18.75 5.01 -3.87
N VAL A 18 -17.61 4.37 -3.61
CA VAL A 18 -17.04 4.19 -2.27
C VAL A 18 -15.61 4.70 -2.29
N SER A 19 -15.22 5.40 -1.24
CA SER A 19 -13.90 5.99 -1.11
C SER A 19 -13.19 5.43 0.11
N ALA A 20 -11.87 5.25 0.01
CA ALA A 20 -10.99 4.97 1.14
C ALA A 20 -9.81 5.94 1.15
N VAL A 21 -9.25 6.18 2.32
CA VAL A 21 -8.02 6.97 2.47
C VAL A 21 -6.86 6.03 2.75
N VAL A 22 -5.83 6.12 1.93
CA VAL A 22 -4.54 5.45 2.13
C VAL A 22 -3.60 6.47 2.76
N SER A 23 -3.14 6.20 3.99
CA SER A 23 -2.18 7.05 4.72
C SER A 23 -0.81 6.39 4.77
N LEU A 24 0.22 7.15 4.42
CA LEU A 24 1.61 6.73 4.47
C LEU A 24 2.21 7.11 5.84
N ASN A 25 2.27 6.16 6.76
CA ASN A 25 2.68 6.36 8.15
C ASN A 25 4.12 5.89 8.41
N TYR A 26 5.08 6.44 7.67
CA TYR A 26 6.52 6.20 7.86
C TYR A 26 7.29 7.52 7.67
N SER A 27 8.52 7.59 8.17
CA SER A 27 9.31 8.84 8.30
C SER A 27 9.58 9.53 6.96
N GLU A 28 9.89 8.77 5.91
CA GLU A 28 10.28 9.25 4.59
C GLU A 28 9.10 9.77 3.77
N ALA A 29 7.86 9.43 4.15
CA ALA A 29 6.64 9.84 3.45
C ALA A 29 6.51 11.36 3.32
N SER A 30 6.88 12.12 4.35
CA SER A 30 6.86 13.58 4.34
C SER A 30 7.84 14.20 3.35
N GLN A 31 8.80 13.42 2.84
CA GLN A 31 9.78 13.81 1.82
C GLN A 31 9.41 13.28 0.42
N ALA A 32 8.20 12.75 0.23
CA ALA A 32 7.76 12.06 -0.98
C ALA A 32 8.65 10.87 -1.36
N GLN A 33 9.16 10.15 -0.37
CA GLN A 33 10.01 8.97 -0.56
C GLN A 33 9.36 7.74 0.02
N ASN A 34 9.66 6.58 -0.57
CA ASN A 34 9.36 5.26 -0.02
C ASN A 34 10.34 4.92 1.11
N SER A 35 10.04 3.90 1.91
CA SER A 35 10.90 3.47 3.03
C SER A 35 12.33 3.13 2.63
N ASN A 36 12.56 2.74 1.37
CA ASN A 36 13.89 2.45 0.82
C ASN A 36 14.59 3.68 0.20
N GLY A 37 14.04 4.89 0.40
CA GLY A 37 14.58 6.15 -0.11
C GLY A 37 14.27 6.45 -1.59
N THR A 38 13.57 5.57 -2.30
CA THR A 38 13.14 5.86 -3.69
C THR A 38 11.96 6.83 -3.70
N ARG A 39 11.77 7.55 -4.81
CA ARG A 39 10.68 8.51 -4.93
C ARG A 39 9.31 7.81 -4.90
N TYR A 40 8.39 8.33 -4.07
CA TYR A 40 7.03 7.85 -3.99
C TYR A 40 6.22 8.19 -5.26
N ASN A 41 5.40 7.24 -5.71
CA ASN A 41 4.48 7.41 -6.84
C ASN A 41 3.08 6.94 -6.46
N MET A 42 2.13 7.86 -6.27
CA MET A 42 0.76 7.53 -5.87
C MET A 42 0.01 6.65 -6.88
N ALA A 43 0.40 6.66 -8.18
CA ALA A 43 -0.22 5.81 -9.19
C ALA A 43 0.00 4.31 -8.93
N GLU A 44 0.97 3.96 -8.09
CA GLU A 44 1.22 2.57 -7.70
C GLU A 44 0.12 2.00 -6.80
N ILE A 45 -0.65 2.84 -6.11
CA ILE A 45 -1.79 2.39 -5.30
C ILE A 45 -2.81 1.59 -6.14
N ILE A 46 -2.93 1.94 -7.42
CA ILE A 46 -3.83 1.29 -8.38
C ILE A 46 -3.08 0.77 -9.62
N CYS A 47 -1.82 0.34 -9.47
CA CYS A 47 -1.09 -0.30 -10.56
C CYS A 47 -1.63 -1.72 -10.84
N ASP A 48 -1.28 -2.27 -12.00
CA ASP A 48 -1.79 -3.56 -12.45
C ASP A 48 -1.48 -4.68 -11.45
N GLU A 49 -0.27 -4.70 -10.89
CA GLU A 49 0.15 -5.69 -9.89
C GLU A 49 -0.69 -5.65 -8.60
N VAL A 50 -1.05 -4.45 -8.15
CA VAL A 50 -1.94 -4.29 -6.97
C VAL A 50 -3.34 -4.79 -7.27
N ILE A 51 -3.83 -4.49 -8.46
CA ILE A 51 -5.17 -4.91 -8.89
C ILE A 51 -5.23 -6.43 -9.09
N GLU A 52 -4.19 -7.05 -9.67
CA GLU A 52 -4.07 -8.50 -9.78
C GLU A 52 -4.11 -9.17 -8.40
N LYS A 53 -3.29 -8.68 -7.46
CA LYS A 53 -3.31 -9.17 -6.07
C LYS A 53 -4.69 -9.02 -5.40
N ALA A 54 -5.40 -7.92 -5.67
CA ALA A 54 -6.73 -7.69 -5.11
C ALA A 54 -7.77 -8.66 -5.69
N ILE A 55 -7.72 -8.94 -7.00
CA ILE A 55 -8.58 -9.92 -7.68
C ILE A 55 -8.33 -11.32 -7.12
N GLU A 56 -7.06 -11.72 -6.98
CA GLU A 56 -6.69 -13.03 -6.43
C GLU A 56 -7.14 -13.18 -4.96
N LYS A 57 -6.84 -12.18 -4.11
CA LYS A 57 -7.24 -12.19 -2.69
C LYS A 57 -8.75 -12.26 -2.49
N GLY A 58 -9.49 -11.55 -3.33
CA GLY A 58 -10.95 -11.49 -3.26
C GLY A 58 -11.65 -12.62 -4.00
N ALA A 59 -10.91 -13.46 -4.75
CA ALA A 59 -11.47 -14.41 -5.70
C ALA A 59 -12.57 -13.75 -6.56
N LEU A 60 -12.26 -12.54 -7.09
CA LEU A 60 -13.24 -11.76 -7.85
C LEU A 60 -13.42 -12.41 -9.23
N GLU A 61 -14.51 -13.16 -9.36
CA GLU A 61 -14.85 -13.83 -10.61
C GLU A 61 -15.41 -12.84 -11.64
N ASP A 62 -15.23 -13.15 -12.92
CA ASP A 62 -15.76 -12.39 -14.07
C ASP A 62 -15.28 -10.94 -14.19
N VAL A 63 -14.15 -10.60 -13.55
CA VAL A 63 -13.54 -9.27 -13.63
C VAL A 63 -12.05 -9.39 -13.98
N ASN A 64 -11.58 -8.57 -14.93
CA ASN A 64 -10.16 -8.47 -15.25
C ASN A 64 -9.53 -7.17 -14.75
N VAL A 65 -8.19 -7.12 -14.73
CA VAL A 65 -7.40 -5.98 -14.25
C VAL A 65 -7.85 -4.66 -14.88
N LYS A 66 -8.02 -4.64 -16.21
CA LYS A 66 -8.40 -3.43 -16.92
C LYS A 66 -9.80 -2.93 -16.52
N GLN A 67 -10.76 -3.84 -16.41
CA GLN A 67 -12.14 -3.48 -16.01
C GLN A 67 -12.19 -2.91 -14.60
N LEU A 68 -11.40 -3.46 -13.67
CA LEU A 68 -11.34 -2.97 -12.30
C LEU A 68 -10.57 -1.65 -12.23
N LYS A 69 -9.45 -1.52 -12.97
CA LYS A 69 -8.66 -0.29 -13.05
C LYS A 69 -9.46 0.90 -13.59
N ASP A 70 -10.27 0.69 -14.62
CA ASP A 70 -11.12 1.73 -15.20
C ASP A 70 -12.19 2.24 -14.22
N CYS A 71 -12.44 1.50 -13.13
CA CYS A 71 -13.37 1.87 -12.05
C CYS A 71 -12.67 2.56 -10.87
N LEU A 72 -11.36 2.73 -10.89
CA LEU A 72 -10.58 3.28 -9.79
C LEU A 72 -9.99 4.64 -10.15
N SER A 73 -9.90 5.52 -9.17
CA SER A 73 -9.12 6.75 -9.26
C SER A 73 -8.37 7.00 -7.96
N VAL A 74 -7.22 7.65 -8.04
CA VAL A 74 -6.41 8.02 -6.89
C VAL A 74 -5.97 9.47 -7.00
N TYR A 75 -6.07 10.22 -5.89
CA TYR A 75 -5.65 11.61 -5.82
C TYR A 75 -5.23 11.98 -4.39
N PRO A 76 -4.38 13.02 -4.22
CA PRO A 76 -3.95 13.47 -2.90
C PRO A 76 -5.14 13.95 -2.06
N TYR A 77 -5.19 13.56 -0.79
CA TYR A 77 -6.09 14.15 0.17
C TYR A 77 -5.48 15.45 0.69
N VAL A 78 -6.11 16.58 0.39
CA VAL A 78 -5.64 17.91 0.82
C VAL A 78 -6.59 18.44 1.87
N GLN A 79 -6.09 18.57 3.11
CA GLN A 79 -6.80 19.29 4.17
C GLN A 79 -6.44 20.78 4.08
N GLY A 80 -7.40 21.63 3.74
CA GLY A 80 -7.22 23.08 3.74
C GLY A 80 -7.57 23.78 2.43
N ASP A 81 -7.31 25.11 2.40
CA ASP A 81 -7.59 25.92 1.22
C ASP A 81 -6.58 25.63 0.10
N VAL A 82 -7.07 24.99 -0.95
CA VAL A 82 -6.26 24.59 -2.14
C VAL A 82 -5.66 25.81 -2.87
N ASN A 83 -6.07 27.04 -2.51
CA ASN A 83 -5.61 28.28 -3.15
C ASN A 83 -4.37 28.91 -2.47
N ASP A 84 -3.92 28.38 -1.32
CA ASP A 84 -2.69 28.87 -0.70
C ASP A 84 -1.45 28.31 -1.40
N LYS A 85 -1.00 29.05 -2.42
CA LYS A 85 0.22 28.73 -3.20
C LYS A 85 1.52 28.91 -2.42
N SER A 86 1.48 29.37 -1.17
CA SER A 86 2.66 29.66 -0.37
C SER A 86 3.26 28.42 0.31
N ASN A 87 2.47 27.34 0.46
CA ASN A 87 2.91 26.11 1.09
C ASN A 87 2.91 24.95 0.07
N TYR A 88 4.11 24.54 -0.36
CA TYR A 88 4.28 23.27 -1.07
C TYR A 88 4.08 22.13 -0.08
N HIS A 89 2.88 21.55 -0.09
CA HIS A 89 2.54 20.44 0.80
C HIS A 89 2.71 19.10 0.07
N ILE A 90 3.59 18.26 0.60
CA ILE A 90 3.70 16.88 0.16
C ILE A 90 2.58 16.09 0.87
N SER A 91 1.62 15.61 0.11
CA SER A 91 0.56 14.79 0.68
C SER A 91 1.09 13.42 1.08
N THR A 92 0.79 13.00 2.31
CA THR A 92 1.02 11.65 2.82
C THR A 92 -0.28 10.84 2.89
N GLU A 93 -1.39 11.44 2.48
CA GLU A 93 -2.71 10.82 2.43
C GLU A 93 -3.28 10.91 1.02
N PHE A 94 -3.88 9.81 0.56
CA PHE A 94 -4.44 9.69 -0.78
C PHE A 94 -5.84 9.09 -0.70
N VAL A 95 -6.76 9.69 -1.43
CA VAL A 95 -8.10 9.13 -1.60
C VAL A 95 -8.09 8.16 -2.78
N VAL A 96 -8.63 6.99 -2.56
CA VAL A 96 -8.91 6.01 -3.60
C VAL A 96 -10.41 5.92 -3.75
N ASP A 97 -10.93 6.26 -4.91
CA ASP A 97 -12.34 6.13 -5.23
C ASP A 97 -12.57 4.91 -6.13
N TYR A 98 -13.63 4.19 -5.82
CA TYR A 98 -14.16 3.13 -6.66
C TYR A 98 -15.54 3.49 -7.17
N TYR A 99 -15.75 3.41 -8.47
CA TYR A 99 -17.01 3.66 -9.16
C TYR A 99 -17.44 2.40 -9.90
N ALA A 100 -18.45 1.70 -9.39
CA ALA A 100 -18.94 0.49 -10.04
C ALA A 100 -19.41 0.77 -11.48
N SER A 101 -18.88 0.01 -12.41
CA SER A 101 -19.27 0.01 -13.83
C SER A 101 -20.26 -1.13 -14.10
N LYS A 102 -20.81 -1.19 -15.32
CA LYS A 102 -21.68 -2.28 -15.75
C LYS A 102 -21.03 -3.68 -15.60
N HIS A 103 -19.69 -3.75 -15.70
CA HIS A 103 -18.93 -5.00 -15.57
C HIS A 103 -18.59 -5.38 -14.14
N THR A 104 -18.72 -4.43 -13.21
CA THR A 104 -18.34 -4.59 -11.81
C THR A 104 -19.49 -4.31 -10.83
N GLU A 105 -20.71 -4.05 -11.34
CA GLU A 105 -21.88 -3.72 -10.51
C GLU A 105 -22.34 -4.88 -9.60
N HIS A 106 -21.96 -6.12 -9.94
CA HIS A 106 -22.23 -7.31 -9.13
C HIS A 106 -21.29 -7.43 -7.92
N LEU A 107 -20.19 -6.67 -7.90
CA LEU A 107 -19.23 -6.69 -6.79
C LEU A 107 -19.68 -5.79 -5.66
N ASN A 108 -19.40 -6.20 -4.43
CA ASN A 108 -19.58 -5.33 -3.27
C ASN A 108 -18.50 -4.24 -3.25
N SER A 109 -18.91 -2.98 -3.40
CA SER A 109 -17.98 -1.84 -3.53
C SER A 109 -17.09 -1.64 -2.32
N GLU A 110 -17.59 -1.86 -1.09
CA GLU A 110 -16.80 -1.75 0.14
C GLU A 110 -15.75 -2.85 0.23
N ASN A 111 -16.11 -4.06 -0.21
CA ASN A 111 -15.16 -5.18 -0.27
C ASN A 111 -14.06 -4.90 -1.29
N VAL A 112 -14.40 -4.42 -2.49
CA VAL A 112 -13.42 -4.08 -3.54
C VAL A 112 -12.40 -3.06 -3.03
N ILE A 113 -12.85 -1.95 -2.44
CA ILE A 113 -11.93 -0.91 -1.96
C ILE A 113 -11.03 -1.41 -0.83
N THR A 114 -11.57 -2.27 0.04
CA THR A 114 -10.80 -2.91 1.12
C THR A 114 -9.74 -3.87 0.57
N LEU A 115 -10.08 -4.63 -0.47
CA LEU A 115 -9.14 -5.52 -1.16
C LEU A 115 -8.01 -4.74 -1.83
N ILE A 116 -8.32 -3.64 -2.52
CA ILE A 116 -7.31 -2.76 -3.13
C ILE A 116 -6.36 -2.21 -2.07
N ALA A 117 -6.88 -1.68 -0.96
CA ALA A 117 -6.05 -1.15 0.14
C ALA A 117 -5.16 -2.23 0.76
N SER A 118 -5.70 -3.44 0.98
CA SER A 118 -4.96 -4.58 1.50
C SER A 118 -3.89 -5.08 0.52
N ALA A 119 -4.21 -5.16 -0.76
CA ALA A 119 -3.27 -5.57 -1.81
C ALA A 119 -2.13 -4.56 -1.98
N TYR A 120 -2.45 -3.25 -1.92
CA TYR A 120 -1.42 -2.21 -1.95
C TYR A 120 -0.48 -2.29 -0.74
N LYS A 121 -1.00 -2.55 0.45
CA LYS A 121 -0.17 -2.75 1.64
C LYS A 121 0.84 -3.89 1.42
N ASP A 122 0.39 -5.03 0.91
CA ASP A 122 1.29 -6.17 0.68
C ASP A 122 2.32 -5.87 -0.42
N TYR A 123 1.87 -5.27 -1.53
CA TYR A 123 2.74 -4.80 -2.61
C TYR A 123 3.82 -3.83 -2.09
N TYR A 124 3.42 -2.86 -1.24
CA TYR A 124 4.34 -1.90 -0.66
C TYR A 124 5.38 -2.57 0.24
N ILE A 125 4.96 -3.50 1.08
CA ILE A 125 5.86 -4.26 1.96
C ILE A 125 6.86 -5.06 1.12
N GLU A 126 6.40 -5.77 0.10
CA GLU A 126 7.27 -6.59 -0.77
C GLU A 126 8.30 -5.75 -1.53
N LYS A 127 7.90 -4.56 -1.99
CA LYS A 127 8.72 -3.77 -2.90
C LYS A 127 9.64 -2.77 -2.21
N TYR A 128 9.19 -2.19 -1.11
CA TYR A 128 9.83 -1.02 -0.51
C TYR A 128 10.29 -1.21 0.94
N THR A 129 9.78 -2.17 1.65
CA THR A 129 10.39 -2.58 2.89
C THR A 129 11.53 -3.52 2.51
N ASP A 130 12.76 -3.17 2.93
CA ASP A 130 13.79 -4.17 2.98
C ASP A 130 13.18 -5.29 3.83
N ASN A 131 12.73 -6.34 3.17
CA ASN A 131 12.53 -7.61 3.81
C ASN A 131 13.93 -8.02 4.26
N PHE A 132 14.38 -7.44 5.38
CA PHE A 132 15.36 -8.09 6.19
C PHE A 132 14.64 -9.35 6.65
N SER A 133 14.60 -10.30 5.75
CA SER A 133 14.50 -11.67 6.10
C SER A 133 15.67 -11.88 7.06
N LEU A 134 15.39 -11.82 8.35
CA LEU A 134 16.24 -12.44 9.37
C LEU A 134 16.35 -13.94 9.09
N THR A 135 15.80 -14.36 7.99
CA THR A 135 15.84 -15.65 7.35
C THR A 135 15.99 -15.44 5.85
N GLU A 136 17.20 -15.30 5.28
CA GLU A 136 17.53 -16.41 4.40
C GLU A 136 17.09 -17.65 5.17
N GLU A 137 16.28 -18.51 4.59
CA GLU A 137 16.09 -19.86 5.10
C GLU A 137 17.44 -20.62 5.06
N GLU A 138 18.40 -20.17 5.83
CA GLU A 138 19.34 -21.07 6.46
C GLU A 138 18.40 -21.95 7.28
N ALA A 139 18.18 -23.16 6.79
CA ALA A 139 17.33 -24.18 7.38
C ALA A 139 17.54 -24.10 8.90
N LYS A 140 16.47 -23.76 9.65
CA LYS A 140 16.58 -23.54 11.10
C LYS A 140 17.45 -24.68 11.65
N PRO A 141 18.58 -24.38 12.26
CA PRO A 141 19.50 -25.43 12.67
C PRO A 141 18.73 -26.40 13.58
N ASP A 142 18.88 -27.67 13.33
CA ASP A 142 18.30 -28.69 14.20
C ASP A 142 19.09 -28.70 15.51
N PHE A 143 18.65 -27.88 16.45
CA PHE A 143 19.28 -27.76 17.79
C PHE A 143 19.35 -29.07 18.53
N SER A 144 18.59 -30.11 18.14
CA SER A 144 18.66 -31.43 18.77
C SER A 144 19.94 -32.21 18.43
N THR A 145 20.61 -31.82 17.35
CA THR A 145 21.85 -32.47 16.87
C THR A 145 23.09 -31.63 17.09
N MET A 146 22.94 -30.38 17.59
CA MET A 146 24.06 -29.45 17.82
C MET A 146 24.66 -29.59 19.24
N GLU A 147 25.95 -29.37 19.35
CA GLU A 147 26.59 -29.22 20.65
C GLU A 147 26.19 -27.89 21.31
N TYR A 148 26.18 -27.86 22.66
CA TYR A 148 25.75 -26.67 23.42
C TYR A 148 26.52 -25.40 23.02
N MET A 149 27.83 -25.52 22.75
CA MET A 149 28.66 -24.37 22.32
C MET A 149 28.28 -23.84 20.93
N ASP A 150 27.85 -24.70 20.02
CA ASP A 150 27.39 -24.31 18.68
C ASP A 150 26.05 -23.58 18.74
N ILE A 151 25.17 -24.01 19.65
CA ILE A 151 23.91 -23.32 19.93
C ILE A 151 24.15 -21.91 20.45
N VAL A 152 25.09 -21.75 21.40
CA VAL A 152 25.46 -20.44 21.94
C VAL A 152 26.06 -19.55 20.85
N ALA A 153 26.98 -20.06 20.03
CA ALA A 153 27.60 -19.32 18.95
C ALA A 153 26.55 -18.87 17.89
N TYR A 154 25.59 -19.73 17.61
CA TYR A 154 24.46 -19.38 16.73
C TYR A 154 23.66 -18.19 17.28
N PHE A 155 23.25 -18.22 18.54
CA PHE A 155 22.53 -17.13 19.16
C PHE A 155 23.34 -15.84 19.30
N GLU A 156 24.64 -15.93 19.57
CA GLU A 156 25.54 -14.78 19.57
C GLU A 156 25.62 -14.12 18.19
N LYS A 157 25.74 -14.90 17.11
CA LYS A 157 25.76 -14.41 15.73
C LYS A 157 24.45 -13.70 15.39
N GLU A 158 23.31 -14.32 15.68
CA GLU A 158 21.98 -13.74 15.41
C GLU A 158 21.75 -12.46 16.21
N THR A 159 22.09 -12.45 17.50
CA THR A 159 21.95 -11.27 18.36
C THR A 159 22.82 -10.12 17.87
N THR A 160 24.06 -10.40 17.45
CA THR A 160 25.00 -9.40 16.92
C THR A 160 24.47 -8.82 15.60
N SER A 161 23.90 -9.65 14.74
CA SER A 161 23.27 -9.21 13.48
C SER A 161 22.11 -8.23 13.73
N VAL A 162 21.21 -8.57 14.67
CA VAL A 162 20.09 -7.68 15.07
C VAL A 162 20.60 -6.36 15.66
N LEU A 163 21.62 -6.41 16.53
CA LEU A 163 22.22 -5.21 17.11
C LEU A 163 22.83 -4.29 16.05
N ASN A 164 23.60 -4.86 15.11
CA ASN A 164 24.20 -4.09 14.02
C ASN A 164 23.14 -3.43 13.12
N TYR A 165 22.05 -4.13 12.86
CA TYR A 165 20.90 -3.58 12.14
C TYR A 165 20.28 -2.40 12.88
N LEU A 166 20.01 -2.54 14.18
CA LEU A 166 19.43 -1.47 15.02
C LEU A 166 20.35 -0.25 15.12
N TYR A 167 21.69 -0.47 15.25
CA TYR A 167 22.66 0.63 15.21
C TYR A 167 22.69 1.34 13.87
N GLY A 168 22.65 0.60 12.76
CA GLY A 168 22.59 1.17 11.42
C GLY A 168 21.33 2.00 11.18
N MET A 169 20.18 1.60 11.75
CA MET A 169 18.96 2.39 11.73
C MET A 169 19.06 3.67 12.60
N ALA A 170 19.65 3.55 13.79
CA ALA A 170 19.82 4.69 14.70
C ALA A 170 20.75 5.78 14.11
N GLU A 171 21.80 5.39 13.39
CA GLU A 171 22.70 6.33 12.70
C GLU A 171 21.99 7.04 11.54
N LYS A 172 21.18 6.34 10.76
CA LYS A 172 20.39 6.92 9.66
C LYS A 172 19.27 7.87 10.14
N GLY A 173 18.73 7.64 11.32
CA GLY A 173 17.67 8.47 11.92
C GLY A 173 18.17 9.74 12.63
N SER A 174 19.49 9.96 12.75
CA SER A 174 20.09 11.11 13.43
C SER A 174 20.80 12.10 12.48
N SER A 175 20.59 12.00 11.17
CA SER A 175 21.18 12.87 10.16
C SER A 175 20.22 13.92 9.64
#